data_ed359ae9c4bf633a8227d161a3eafce1
#
_entry.id   ed359ae9c4bf633a8227d161a3eafce1
#
_cell.length_a   1.000
_cell.length_b   1.000
_cell.length_c   1.000
_cell.angle_alpha   90.00
_cell.angle_beta   90.00
_cell.angle_gamma   90.00
#
_symmetry.space_group_name_H-M   'P 1'
#
loop_
_entity.id
_entity.type
_entity.pdbx_description
1 polymer ?
#
loop_
_entity_poly.entity_id
_entity_poly.type
_entity_poly.pdbx_seq_one_letter_code
_entity_poly.pdbx_strand_id
1 'polypeptide(L)'
;MKAVDDELILIQDEIRESFGWSIESDLKSAALLVSECKNSEPKLRLEGKVTVVGAAAEPGVKTQYPTLVADGAIGAIADLSSVALIVTDGDGTPHIEKALNKGIPICLHAHGDNIESWTGILSKIDNEQEVLLTHQTPGDIDGMYNPGGFTDGDRAVCIA
;
A
#
# COMPACT_ATOMS: atom_id res chain seq x y z
N MET A 1 9.04 -9.52 -4.44
CA MET A 1 7.85 -9.55 -5.35
C MET A 1 8.37 -9.50 -6.78
N LYS A 2 7.75 -10.20 -7.73
CA LYS A 2 8.17 -10.08 -9.13
C LYS A 2 7.58 -8.79 -9.71
N ALA A 3 8.34 -8.11 -10.59
CA ALA A 3 7.80 -6.97 -11.34
C ALA A 3 6.51 -7.40 -12.06
N VAL A 4 5.58 -6.52 -12.04
CA VAL A 4 4.26 -6.66 -12.64
C VAL A 4 4.37 -6.57 -14.16
N ASP A 5 3.33 -7.01 -14.81
CA ASP A 5 3.11 -6.91 -16.25
C ASP A 5 3.41 -5.50 -16.76
N ASP A 6 4.24 -5.40 -17.80
CA ASP A 6 4.61 -4.13 -18.41
C ASP A 6 3.39 -3.29 -18.83
N GLU A 7 2.26 -3.94 -19.18
CA GLU A 7 1.01 -3.24 -19.48
C GLU A 7 0.47 -2.42 -18.31
N LEU A 8 0.58 -2.93 -17.07
CA LEU A 8 0.12 -2.20 -15.88
C LEU A 8 1.01 -0.98 -15.57
N ILE A 9 2.31 -1.06 -15.88
CA ILE A 9 3.22 0.08 -15.78
C ILE A 9 2.87 1.15 -16.82
N LEU A 10 2.60 0.74 -18.07
CA LEU A 10 2.17 1.66 -19.12
C LEU A 10 0.87 2.38 -18.76
N ILE A 11 -0.09 1.70 -18.16
CA ILE A 11 -1.33 2.32 -17.69
C ILE A 11 -1.05 3.39 -16.62
N GLN A 12 -0.13 3.16 -15.69
CA GLN A 12 0.28 4.17 -14.70
C GLN A 12 0.84 5.43 -15.39
N ASP A 13 1.67 5.26 -16.42
CA ASP A 13 2.25 6.37 -17.18
C ASP A 13 1.18 7.15 -17.95
N GLU A 14 0.26 6.47 -18.62
CA GLU A 14 -0.86 7.09 -19.33
C GLU A 14 -1.76 7.90 -18.40
N ILE A 15 -2.06 7.38 -17.20
CA ILE A 15 -2.85 8.10 -16.19
C ILE A 15 -2.08 9.33 -15.71
N ARG A 16 -0.79 9.19 -15.39
CA ARG A 16 0.05 10.31 -14.95
C ARG A 16 0.10 11.42 -16.00
N GLU A 17 0.30 11.09 -17.27
CA GLU A 17 0.29 12.03 -18.39
C GLU A 17 -1.07 12.72 -18.54
N SER A 18 -2.16 11.96 -18.46
CA SER A 18 -3.54 12.49 -18.58
C SER A 18 -3.85 13.54 -17.52
N PHE A 19 -3.32 13.39 -16.31
CA PHE A 19 -3.53 14.34 -15.22
C PHE A 19 -2.42 15.39 -15.10
N GLY A 20 -1.37 15.31 -15.92
CA GLY A 20 -0.24 16.25 -15.90
C GLY A 20 0.60 16.16 -14.62
N TRP A 21 0.65 14.99 -13.99
CA TRP A 21 1.44 14.78 -12.77
C TRP A 21 2.91 14.52 -13.09
N SER A 22 3.80 15.00 -12.22
CA SER A 22 5.25 14.95 -12.44
C SER A 22 5.86 13.63 -11.96
N ILE A 23 6.55 12.96 -12.87
CA ILE A 23 7.35 11.78 -12.54
C ILE A 23 8.48 12.11 -11.58
N GLU A 24 9.05 13.33 -11.65
CA GLU A 24 10.09 13.75 -10.71
C GLU A 24 9.57 13.84 -9.28
N SER A 25 8.30 14.27 -9.11
CA SER A 25 7.65 14.30 -7.80
C SER A 25 7.45 12.90 -7.23
N ASP A 26 7.02 11.94 -8.06
CA ASP A 26 6.88 10.54 -7.67
C ASP A 26 8.24 9.95 -7.27
N LEU A 27 9.28 10.15 -8.08
CA LEU A 27 10.64 9.69 -7.79
C LEU A 27 11.19 10.31 -6.48
N LYS A 28 10.93 11.58 -6.24
CA LYS A 28 11.33 12.25 -5.01
C LYS A 28 10.65 11.65 -3.78
N SER A 29 9.33 11.44 -3.85
CA SER A 29 8.57 10.82 -2.77
C SER A 29 9.09 9.42 -2.47
N ALA A 30 9.31 8.60 -3.50
CA ALA A 30 9.82 7.23 -3.36
C ALA A 30 11.22 7.21 -2.74
N ALA A 31 12.14 8.04 -3.23
CA ALA A 31 13.51 8.12 -2.70
C ALA A 31 13.53 8.54 -1.21
N LEU A 32 12.69 9.49 -0.83
CA LEU A 32 12.54 9.90 0.57
C LEU A 32 11.97 8.75 1.42
N LEU A 33 10.91 8.09 0.98
CA LEU A 33 10.29 7.01 1.73
C LEU A 33 11.28 5.87 2.00
N VAL A 34 12.07 5.43 1.01
CA VAL A 34 13.14 4.43 1.21
C VAL A 34 14.17 4.91 2.21
N SER A 35 14.56 6.18 2.15
CA SER A 35 15.59 6.71 3.05
C SER A 35 15.13 6.79 4.51
N GLU A 36 13.85 7.07 4.74
CA GLU A 36 13.26 7.25 6.06
C GLU A 36 12.80 5.93 6.70
N CYS A 37 12.25 4.99 5.90
CA CYS A 37 11.77 3.73 6.42
C CYS A 37 12.92 2.75 6.70
N LYS A 38 13.04 2.29 7.94
CA LYS A 38 14.04 1.31 8.39
C LYS A 38 13.43 -0.02 8.80
N ASN A 39 12.14 -0.16 8.58
CA ASN A 39 11.36 -1.32 8.97
C ASN A 39 11.64 -2.53 8.05
N SER A 40 11.45 -3.73 8.59
CA SER A 40 11.59 -4.95 7.82
C SER A 40 10.39 -5.17 6.89
N GLU A 41 10.66 -5.77 5.72
CA GLU A 41 9.62 -6.18 4.78
C GLU A 41 8.82 -7.37 5.34
N PRO A 42 7.47 -7.37 5.20
CA PRO A 42 6.63 -8.47 5.64
C PRO A 42 6.87 -9.75 4.84
N LYS A 43 6.87 -10.88 5.53
CA LYS A 43 6.91 -12.21 4.91
C LYS A 43 5.51 -12.66 4.50
N LEU A 44 4.94 -11.98 3.51
CA LEU A 44 3.62 -12.33 3.01
C LEU A 44 3.60 -13.73 2.39
N ARG A 45 2.60 -14.53 2.81
CA ARG A 45 2.27 -15.82 2.21
C ARG A 45 0.82 -15.78 1.75
N LEU A 46 0.62 -15.44 0.49
CA LEU A 46 -0.69 -15.35 -0.14
C LEU A 46 -0.85 -16.58 -1.05
N GLU A 47 -1.33 -17.68 -0.48
CA GLU A 47 -1.54 -18.93 -1.21
C GLU A 47 -3.04 -19.24 -1.30
N GLY A 48 -3.48 -19.65 -2.49
CA GLY A 48 -4.86 -20.03 -2.75
C GLY A 48 -5.80 -18.83 -2.87
N LYS A 49 -6.88 -18.82 -2.06
CA LYS A 49 -7.87 -17.73 -2.09
C LYS A 49 -7.44 -16.59 -1.18
N VAL A 50 -7.48 -15.40 -1.73
CA VAL A 50 -7.23 -14.12 -1.03
C VAL A 50 -8.47 -13.25 -1.13
N THR A 51 -8.75 -12.47 -0.11
CA THR A 51 -9.82 -11.45 -0.14
C THR A 51 -9.18 -10.08 -0.27
N VAL A 52 -9.71 -9.25 -1.17
CA VAL A 52 -9.38 -7.82 -1.22
C VAL A 52 -10.60 -7.02 -0.81
N VAL A 53 -10.41 -6.06 0.10
CA VAL A 53 -11.48 -5.20 0.62
C VAL A 53 -11.15 -3.75 0.29
N GLY A 54 -11.99 -3.12 -0.52
CA GLY A 54 -11.84 -1.73 -0.98
C GLY A 54 -12.84 -0.76 -0.33
N ALA A 55 -12.78 0.50 -0.73
CA ALA A 55 -13.49 1.63 -0.13
C ALA A 55 -15.02 1.51 -0.13
N ALA A 56 -15.61 0.73 -1.03
CA ALA A 56 -17.07 0.52 -1.09
C ALA A 56 -17.58 -0.56 -0.12
N ALA A 57 -16.72 -1.12 0.72
CA ALA A 57 -17.11 -2.16 1.68
C ALA A 57 -18.00 -1.59 2.80
N GLU A 58 -19.12 -2.26 3.04
CA GLU A 58 -20.02 -1.92 4.15
C GLU A 58 -19.44 -2.40 5.50
N PRO A 59 -19.72 -1.70 6.61
CA PRO A 59 -19.27 -2.12 7.94
C PRO A 59 -19.71 -3.53 8.33
N GLY A 60 -18.84 -4.27 8.98
CA GLY A 60 -19.12 -5.63 9.46
C GLY A 60 -18.64 -6.74 8.52
N VAL A 61 -17.79 -6.43 7.56
CA VAL A 61 -17.14 -7.42 6.68
C VAL A 61 -16.42 -8.48 7.52
N LYS A 62 -16.72 -9.74 7.20
CA LYS A 62 -16.02 -10.93 7.75
C LYS A 62 -15.36 -11.68 6.60
N THR A 63 -14.12 -12.06 6.78
CA THR A 63 -13.35 -12.80 5.79
C THR A 63 -12.85 -14.11 6.38
N GLN A 64 -12.69 -15.13 5.53
CA GLN A 64 -12.21 -16.48 5.90
C GLN A 64 -10.82 -16.75 5.33
N TYR A 65 -10.30 -15.86 4.50
CA TYR A 65 -9.03 -15.98 3.80
C TYR A 65 -8.09 -14.83 4.20
N PRO A 66 -6.78 -14.95 3.95
CA PRO A 66 -5.87 -13.83 4.07
C PRO A 66 -6.44 -12.62 3.33
N THR A 67 -6.48 -11.47 3.99
CA THR A 67 -7.19 -10.29 3.49
C THR A 67 -6.24 -9.13 3.29
N LEU A 68 -6.23 -8.56 2.10
CA LEU A 68 -5.60 -7.28 1.81
C LEU A 68 -6.67 -6.21 1.87
N VAL A 69 -6.37 -5.11 2.55
CA VAL A 69 -7.35 -4.05 2.77
C VAL A 69 -6.81 -2.74 2.24
N ALA A 70 -7.58 -2.09 1.37
CA ALA A 70 -7.23 -0.80 0.82
C ALA A 70 -7.58 0.31 1.81
N ASP A 71 -6.58 0.97 2.32
CA ASP A 71 -6.65 2.21 3.06
C ASP A 71 -7.71 2.21 4.19
N GLY A 72 -8.54 3.25 4.25
CA GLY A 72 -9.61 3.42 5.25
C GLY A 72 -10.66 2.32 5.27
N ALA A 73 -10.72 1.43 4.26
CA ALA A 73 -11.62 0.26 4.25
C ALA A 73 -11.36 -0.71 5.42
N ILE A 74 -10.19 -0.60 6.09
CA ILE A 74 -9.92 -1.33 7.33
C ILE A 74 -10.98 -1.07 8.41
N GLY A 75 -11.63 0.08 8.39
CA GLY A 75 -12.75 0.41 9.28
C GLY A 75 -14.00 -0.45 9.08
N ALA A 76 -14.16 -1.09 7.90
CA ALA A 76 -15.27 -1.97 7.61
C ALA A 76 -15.06 -3.41 8.12
N ILE A 77 -13.83 -3.81 8.46
CA ILE A 77 -13.51 -5.16 8.88
C ILE A 77 -13.95 -5.41 10.32
N ALA A 78 -14.77 -6.44 10.50
CA ALA A 78 -15.28 -6.81 11.84
C ALA A 78 -14.23 -7.51 12.71
N ASP A 79 -13.37 -8.33 12.11
CA ASP A 79 -12.30 -9.06 12.78
C ASP A 79 -10.99 -8.92 12.01
N LEU A 80 -10.03 -8.22 12.62
CA LEU A 80 -8.73 -7.94 12.02
C LEU A 80 -7.78 -9.14 11.98
N SER A 81 -8.11 -10.27 12.59
CA SER A 81 -7.24 -11.45 12.63
C SER A 81 -6.95 -12.07 11.26
N SER A 82 -7.82 -11.83 10.27
CA SER A 82 -7.64 -12.28 8.89
C SER A 82 -6.87 -11.30 8.01
N VAL A 83 -6.60 -10.09 8.51
CA VAL A 83 -5.91 -9.05 7.72
C VAL A 83 -4.42 -9.36 7.66
N ALA A 84 -3.94 -9.61 6.44
CA ALA A 84 -2.55 -9.92 6.16
C ALA A 84 -1.73 -8.67 5.77
N LEU A 85 -2.38 -7.66 5.18
CA LEU A 85 -1.72 -6.44 4.74
C LEU A 85 -2.74 -5.30 4.60
N ILE A 86 -2.35 -4.11 5.02
CA ILE A 86 -3.03 -2.86 4.67
C ILE A 86 -2.26 -2.21 3.54
N VAL A 87 -2.95 -1.80 2.48
CA VAL A 87 -2.35 -1.08 1.33
C VAL A 87 -2.85 0.35 1.37
N THR A 88 -1.94 1.32 1.50
CA THR A 88 -2.31 2.72 1.71
C THR A 88 -1.23 3.68 1.20
N ASP A 89 -1.65 4.85 0.79
CA ASP A 89 -0.80 6.02 0.52
C ASP A 89 -0.69 6.97 1.73
N GLY A 90 -1.36 6.62 2.85
CA GLY A 90 -1.27 7.27 4.16
C GLY A 90 -2.43 8.20 4.52
N ASP A 91 -3.50 8.28 3.71
CA ASP A 91 -4.62 9.21 3.96
C ASP A 91 -5.81 8.60 4.72
N GLY A 92 -5.87 7.27 4.90
CA GLY A 92 -6.97 6.52 5.53
C GLY A 92 -7.05 6.55 7.06
N THR A 93 -6.52 7.56 7.71
CA THR A 93 -6.67 7.75 9.16
C THR A 93 -8.12 8.19 9.52
N PRO A 94 -8.67 7.82 10.71
CA PRO A 94 -8.02 7.16 11.86
C PRO A 94 -8.10 5.62 11.86
N HIS A 95 -8.70 4.99 10.87
CA HIS A 95 -8.95 3.55 10.90
C HIS A 95 -7.65 2.73 10.85
N ILE A 96 -6.65 3.19 10.09
CA ILE A 96 -5.33 2.57 9.96
C ILE A 96 -4.65 2.47 11.33
N GLU A 97 -4.74 3.49 12.18
CA GLU A 97 -4.06 3.51 13.49
C GLU A 97 -4.44 2.32 14.37
N LYS A 98 -5.72 1.87 14.33
CA LYS A 98 -6.16 0.71 15.10
C LYS A 98 -5.49 -0.59 14.64
N ALA A 99 -5.20 -0.68 13.37
CA ALA A 99 -4.55 -1.84 12.77
C ALA A 99 -3.04 -1.82 13.02
N LEU A 100 -2.40 -0.67 12.93
CA LEU A 100 -0.98 -0.49 13.30
C LEU A 100 -0.73 -0.89 14.75
N ASN A 101 -1.58 -0.45 15.68
CA ASN A 101 -1.51 -0.83 17.10
C ASN A 101 -1.67 -2.34 17.35
N LYS A 102 -2.07 -3.12 16.36
CA LYS A 102 -2.13 -4.59 16.40
C LYS A 102 -0.98 -5.27 15.68
N GLY A 103 -0.01 -4.50 15.17
CA GLY A 103 1.12 -5.02 14.42
C GLY A 103 0.76 -5.61 13.06
N ILE A 104 -0.37 -5.18 12.45
CA ILE A 104 -0.75 -5.65 11.11
C ILE A 104 0.21 -5.04 10.10
N PRO A 105 0.85 -5.85 9.22
CA PRO A 105 1.74 -5.35 8.19
C PRO A 105 1.10 -4.29 7.31
N ILE A 106 1.88 -3.30 6.88
CA ILE A 106 1.42 -2.21 6.04
C ILE A 106 2.23 -2.12 4.75
N CYS A 107 1.56 -1.88 3.64
CA CYS A 107 2.15 -1.47 2.38
C CYS A 107 2.00 0.04 2.26
N LEU A 108 3.12 0.77 2.36
CA LEU A 108 3.17 2.21 2.12
C LEU A 108 3.51 2.51 0.68
N HIS A 109 2.69 3.32 0.05
CA HIS A 109 2.87 3.74 -1.33
C HIS A 109 3.36 5.18 -1.41
N ALA A 110 4.39 5.41 -2.23
CA ALA A 110 4.92 6.73 -2.51
C ALA A 110 4.44 7.26 -3.86
N HIS A 111 3.87 8.46 -3.86
CA HIS A 111 3.60 9.28 -5.05
C HIS A 111 3.84 10.78 -4.77
N GLY A 112 3.70 11.64 -5.80
CA GLY A 112 4.27 12.97 -5.79
C GLY A 112 3.80 13.94 -4.71
N ASP A 113 2.58 13.79 -4.21
CA ASP A 113 1.96 14.73 -3.26
C ASP A 113 1.65 14.11 -1.88
N ASN A 114 2.07 12.85 -1.61
CA ASN A 114 1.74 12.18 -0.36
C ASN A 114 2.85 12.10 0.70
N ILE A 115 3.91 12.88 0.57
CA ILE A 115 5.05 12.87 1.51
C ILE A 115 4.60 13.10 2.97
N GLU A 116 3.70 14.05 3.20
CA GLU A 116 3.18 14.34 4.54
C GLU A 116 2.36 13.17 5.08
N SER A 117 1.55 12.53 4.24
CA SER A 117 0.69 11.41 4.63
C SER A 117 1.50 10.21 5.10
N TRP A 118 2.42 9.70 4.28
CA TRP A 118 3.23 8.55 4.69
C TRP A 118 4.23 8.88 5.80
N THR A 119 4.74 10.12 5.89
CA THR A 119 5.53 10.57 7.04
C THR A 119 4.72 10.50 8.33
N GLY A 120 3.44 10.91 8.27
CA GLY A 120 2.51 10.78 9.38
C GLY A 120 2.33 9.33 9.85
N ILE A 121 2.28 8.37 8.93
CA ILE A 121 2.24 6.93 9.27
C ILE A 121 3.56 6.48 9.89
N LEU A 122 4.71 6.79 9.27
CA LEU A 122 6.03 6.39 9.81
C LEU A 122 6.26 6.91 11.24
N SER A 123 5.73 8.09 11.57
CA SER A 123 5.83 8.63 12.93
C SER A 123 5.04 7.87 14.00
N LYS A 124 4.10 6.99 13.59
CA LYS A 124 3.19 6.25 14.47
C LYS A 124 3.52 4.77 14.58
N ILE A 125 4.44 4.28 13.79
CA ILE A 125 4.90 2.88 13.81
C ILE A 125 6.24 2.77 14.54
N ASP A 126 6.49 1.60 15.13
CA ASP A 126 7.77 1.27 15.73
C ASP A 126 8.65 0.44 14.78
N ASN A 127 9.87 0.12 15.20
CA ASN A 127 10.81 -0.65 14.37
C ASN A 127 10.42 -2.12 14.18
N GLU A 128 9.45 -2.63 14.91
CA GLU A 128 8.97 -4.02 14.80
C GLU A 128 7.85 -4.13 13.76
N GLN A 129 7.22 -3.01 13.40
CA GLN A 129 6.20 -2.97 12.36
C GLN A 129 6.77 -3.41 11.02
N GLU A 130 6.14 -4.39 10.37
CA GLU A 130 6.53 -4.81 9.02
C GLU A 130 5.95 -3.85 7.97
N VAL A 131 6.81 -3.35 7.08
CA VAL A 131 6.45 -2.36 6.04
C VAL A 131 6.92 -2.81 4.67
N LEU A 132 5.98 -2.97 3.74
CA LEU A 132 6.24 -3.15 2.31
C LEU A 132 6.24 -1.78 1.63
N LEU A 133 7.29 -1.45 0.89
CA LEU A 133 7.38 -0.17 0.18
C LEU A 133 7.04 -0.33 -1.30
N THR A 134 6.18 0.54 -1.79
CA THR A 134 5.76 0.55 -3.21
C THR A 134 5.80 1.95 -3.82
N HIS A 135 5.99 1.99 -5.13
CA HIS A 135 5.99 3.20 -5.95
C HIS A 135 5.22 2.98 -7.26
N GLN A 136 5.02 4.05 -8.02
CA GLN A 136 4.32 4.03 -9.32
C GLN A 136 5.16 4.61 -10.47
N THR A 137 6.47 4.65 -10.31
CA THR A 137 7.37 5.15 -11.37
C THR A 137 7.86 4.02 -12.27
N PRO A 138 8.17 4.27 -13.55
CA PRO A 138 8.83 3.29 -14.38
C PRO A 138 10.25 3.01 -13.86
N GLY A 139 10.71 1.78 -14.04
CA GLY A 139 12.01 1.30 -13.60
C GLY A 139 12.03 0.83 -12.14
N ASP A 140 13.15 0.26 -11.74
CA ASP A 140 13.34 -0.31 -10.42
C ASP A 140 13.86 0.74 -9.42
N ILE A 141 13.34 0.71 -8.20
CA ILE A 141 13.89 1.44 -7.06
C ILE A 141 14.31 0.42 -6.02
N ASP A 142 15.60 0.44 -5.63
CA ASP A 142 16.13 -0.49 -4.64
C ASP A 142 15.39 -0.36 -3.29
N GLY A 143 14.91 -1.49 -2.76
CA GLY A 143 14.10 -1.52 -1.54
C GLY A 143 12.62 -1.23 -1.73
N MET A 144 12.13 -1.04 -2.96
CA MET A 144 10.71 -0.83 -3.27
C MET A 144 10.24 -1.73 -4.41
N TYR A 145 8.92 -1.82 -4.54
CA TYR A 145 8.26 -2.56 -5.62
C TYR A 145 7.26 -1.66 -6.35
N ASN A 146 7.10 -1.87 -7.65
CA ASN A 146 5.96 -1.36 -8.39
C ASN A 146 5.01 -2.52 -8.70
N PRO A 147 3.94 -2.75 -7.91
CA PRO A 147 3.01 -3.85 -8.16
C PRO A 147 2.04 -3.57 -9.31
N GLY A 148 2.06 -2.39 -9.89
CA GLY A 148 0.98 -1.90 -10.75
C GLY A 148 -0.20 -1.36 -9.93
N GLY A 149 -1.30 -1.08 -10.63
CA GLY A 149 -2.46 -0.41 -10.04
C GLY A 149 -2.22 1.08 -9.82
N PHE A 150 -3.29 1.83 -9.66
CA PHE A 150 -3.22 3.28 -9.48
C PHE A 150 -3.83 3.74 -8.16
N THR A 151 -4.96 3.17 -7.76
CA THR A 151 -5.55 3.35 -6.43
C THR A 151 -5.05 2.29 -5.45
N ASP A 152 -5.24 2.50 -4.15
CA ASP A 152 -4.91 1.47 -3.14
C ASP A 152 -5.69 0.18 -3.34
N GLY A 153 -6.93 0.27 -3.83
CA GLY A 153 -7.73 -0.90 -4.20
C GLY A 153 -7.12 -1.69 -5.36
N ASP A 154 -6.74 -1.01 -6.43
CA ASP A 154 -6.09 -1.63 -7.60
C ASP A 154 -4.75 -2.25 -7.19
N ARG A 155 -3.98 -1.52 -6.40
CA ARG A 155 -2.67 -1.95 -5.90
C ARG A 155 -2.80 -3.18 -5.01
N ALA A 156 -3.81 -3.21 -4.13
CA ALA A 156 -4.10 -4.39 -3.31
C ALA A 156 -4.45 -5.62 -4.16
N VAL A 157 -5.18 -5.45 -5.27
CA VAL A 157 -5.46 -6.54 -6.22
C VAL A 157 -4.19 -7.01 -6.92
N CYS A 158 -3.32 -6.08 -7.33
CA CYS A 158 -2.05 -6.43 -7.99
C CYS A 158 -1.08 -7.16 -7.05
N ILE A 159 -1.11 -6.87 -5.75
CA ILE A 159 -0.29 -7.56 -4.73
C ILE A 159 -0.85 -8.96 -4.42
N ALA A 160 -2.18 -9.14 -4.47
CA ALA A 160 -2.88 -10.40 -4.17
C ALA A 160 -2.69 -11.46 -5.24
#